data_8e2294de2f9bc1f732244a347573f097
#
_entry.id   8e2294de2f9bc1f732244a347573f097
#
_cell.length_a   1.000
_cell.length_b   1.000
_cell.length_c   1.000
_cell.angle_alpha   90.00
_cell.angle_beta   90.00
_cell.angle_gamma   90.00
#
_symmetry.space_group_name_H-M   'P 1'
#
loop_
_entity.id
_entity.type
_entity.pdbx_description
1 polymer ?
#
loop_
_entity_poly.entity_id
_entity_poly.type
_entity_poly.pdbx_seq_one_letter_code
_entity_poly.pdbx_strand_id
1 'polypeptide(L)'
;MANMVGIDLGTTFSALAVLNAIGKPEIVPNADGERLTPSAIFFDEENPDIIRVGIEAINSRHLNAQRSVRWIKRHMGDVNYHKNIDSKEWTPVELSSLILKKLKQDCSIEHGEIHEAVISV
;
A
#
# COMPACT_ATOMS: atom_id res chain seq x y z
N MET A 1 2.10 15.87 15.81
CA MET A 1 0.94 15.37 15.02
C MET A 1 1.17 15.66 13.53
N ALA A 2 1.12 14.65 12.71
CA ALA A 2 1.36 14.80 11.28
C ALA A 2 0.05 15.06 10.54
N ASN A 3 -0.12 16.28 10.00
CA ASN A 3 -1.27 16.59 9.15
C ASN A 3 -0.98 16.34 7.68
N MET A 4 0.30 16.42 7.30
CA MET A 4 0.75 16.20 5.94
C MET A 4 1.89 15.20 5.91
N VAL A 5 1.83 14.26 4.97
CA VAL A 5 2.85 13.23 4.79
C VAL A 5 3.31 13.19 3.34
N GLY A 6 4.50 12.65 3.13
CA GLY A 6 4.98 12.28 1.81
C GLY A 6 4.90 10.78 1.64
N ILE A 7 4.38 10.33 0.51
CA ILE A 7 4.30 8.91 0.18
C ILE A 7 5.04 8.65 -1.12
N ASP A 8 5.94 7.68 -1.10
CA ASP A 8 6.57 7.15 -2.30
C ASP A 8 5.89 5.82 -2.62
N LEU A 9 5.07 5.84 -3.67
CA LEU A 9 4.37 4.64 -4.15
C LEU A 9 5.25 3.98 -5.22
N GLY A 10 6.14 3.11 -4.77
CA GLY A 10 7.11 2.46 -5.65
C GLY A 10 6.57 1.18 -6.29
N THR A 11 7.29 0.70 -7.30
CA THR A 11 6.94 -0.56 -8.00
C THR A 11 7.05 -1.77 -7.08
N THR A 12 8.12 -1.85 -6.31
CA THR A 12 8.41 -2.99 -5.43
C THR A 12 8.12 -2.68 -3.97
N PHE A 13 8.52 -1.48 -3.52
CA PHE A 13 8.32 -1.02 -2.16
C PHE A 13 7.72 0.36 -2.14
N SER A 14 6.94 0.63 -1.10
CA SER A 14 6.39 1.94 -0.83
C SER A 14 6.83 2.41 0.56
N ALA A 15 6.85 3.73 0.77
CA ALA A 15 7.27 4.31 2.02
C ALA A 15 6.46 5.57 2.31
N LEU A 16 6.37 5.91 3.60
CA LEU A 16 5.69 7.11 4.06
C LEU A 16 6.61 7.88 4.99
N ALA A 17 6.66 9.19 4.82
CA ALA A 17 7.49 10.06 5.65
C ALA A 17 6.68 11.23 6.20
N VAL A 18 7.06 11.67 7.39
CA VAL A 18 6.56 12.89 8.02
C VAL A 18 7.70 13.88 8.18
N LEU A 19 7.37 15.16 8.34
CA LEU A 19 8.39 16.15 8.71
C LEU A 19 8.65 16.07 10.22
N ASN A 20 9.91 15.91 10.59
CA ASN A 20 10.27 15.91 12.01
C ASN A 20 10.30 17.33 12.58
N ALA A 21 10.69 17.46 13.88
CA ALA A 21 10.69 18.73 14.58
C ALA A 21 11.60 19.79 13.95
N ILE A 22 12.62 19.37 13.18
CA ILE A 22 13.54 20.29 12.51
C ILE A 22 13.21 20.47 11.03
N GLY A 23 12.03 20.02 10.60
CA GLY A 23 11.54 20.22 9.24
C GLY A 23 12.11 19.27 8.20
N LYS A 24 12.74 18.16 8.60
CA LYS A 24 13.31 17.18 7.69
C LYS A 24 12.38 15.96 7.54
N PRO A 25 12.32 15.34 6.35
CA PRO A 25 11.56 14.11 6.18
C PRO A 25 12.12 12.98 7.03
N GLU A 26 11.24 12.26 7.67
CA GLU A 26 11.58 11.09 8.46
C GLU A 26 10.61 9.97 8.12
N ILE A 27 11.15 8.80 7.70
CA ILE A 27 10.32 7.68 7.32
C ILE A 27 9.65 7.09 8.56
N VAL A 28 8.34 6.88 8.46
CA VAL A 28 7.54 6.24 9.50
C VAL A 28 7.55 4.74 9.26
N PRO A 29 8.02 3.94 10.24
CA PRO A 29 7.94 2.48 10.11
C PRO A 29 6.49 2.01 9.98
N ASN A 30 6.30 0.93 9.24
CA ASN A 30 4.99 0.31 9.13
C ASN A 30 4.65 -0.48 10.41
N ALA A 31 3.48 -1.14 10.42
CA ALA A 31 3.03 -1.92 11.58
C ALA A 31 3.96 -3.09 11.92
N ASP A 32 4.79 -3.54 10.96
CA ASP A 32 5.76 -4.61 11.17
C ASP A 32 7.13 -4.08 11.64
N GLY A 33 7.25 -2.77 11.85
CA GLY A 33 8.49 -2.14 12.27
C GLY A 33 9.50 -1.90 11.15
N GLU A 34 9.08 -2.06 9.91
CA GLU A 34 9.95 -1.91 8.74
C GLU A 34 9.76 -0.54 8.08
N ARG A 35 10.84 0.01 7.55
CA ARG A 35 10.82 1.32 6.89
C ARG A 35 10.17 1.27 5.50
N LEU A 36 10.20 0.11 4.85
CA LEU A 36 9.63 -0.11 3.52
C LEU A 36 8.52 -1.12 3.62
N THR A 37 7.43 -0.83 2.90
CA THR A 37 6.28 -1.73 2.79
C THR A 37 6.26 -2.32 1.39
N PRO A 38 6.29 -3.64 1.24
CA PRO A 38 6.15 -4.23 -0.10
C PRO A 38 4.87 -3.74 -0.78
N SER A 39 5.00 -3.33 -2.04
CA SER A 39 3.86 -2.89 -2.86
C SER A 39 3.13 -4.12 -3.40
N ALA A 40 2.56 -4.90 -2.50
CA ALA A 40 1.96 -6.19 -2.79
C ALA A 40 0.62 -6.33 -2.08
N ILE A 41 -0.30 -7.02 -2.74
CA ILE A 41 -1.67 -7.25 -2.27
C ILE A 41 -1.99 -8.72 -2.41
N PHE A 42 -2.70 -9.28 -1.44
CA PHE A 42 -3.23 -10.63 -1.52
C PHE A 42 -4.67 -10.65 -1.06
N PHE A 43 -5.55 -11.21 -1.88
CA PHE A 43 -6.97 -11.35 -1.56
C PHE A 43 -7.21 -12.73 -0.96
N ASP A 44 -7.61 -12.77 0.31
CA ASP A 44 -7.84 -14.02 1.00
C ASP A 44 -8.95 -14.83 0.31
N GLU A 45 -8.68 -16.12 0.12
CA GLU A 45 -9.61 -16.99 -0.61
C GLU A 45 -10.79 -17.43 0.25
N GLU A 46 -10.53 -17.69 1.52
CA GLU A 46 -11.56 -18.19 2.44
C GLU A 46 -12.45 -17.07 2.97
N ASN A 47 -11.87 -15.88 3.15
CA ASN A 47 -12.60 -14.72 3.65
C ASN A 47 -12.38 -13.53 2.71
N PRO A 48 -13.32 -13.29 1.77
CA PRO A 48 -13.16 -12.24 0.75
C PRO A 48 -13.04 -10.82 1.31
N ASP A 49 -13.45 -10.58 2.56
CA ASP A 49 -13.33 -9.28 3.19
C ASP A 49 -11.92 -8.97 3.67
N ILE A 50 -11.06 -9.99 3.74
CA ILE A 50 -9.68 -9.81 4.16
C ILE A 50 -8.80 -9.56 2.95
N ILE A 51 -8.17 -8.37 2.93
CA ILE A 51 -7.19 -8.00 1.92
C ILE A 51 -5.88 -7.74 2.65
N ARG A 52 -4.86 -8.51 2.31
CA ARG A 52 -3.53 -8.40 2.92
C ARG A 52 -2.66 -7.50 2.06
N VAL A 53 -1.92 -6.59 2.69
CA VAL A 53 -1.04 -5.66 1.97
C VAL A 53 0.32 -5.67 2.65
N GLY A 54 1.37 -5.60 1.85
CA GLY A 54 2.73 -5.55 2.36
C GLY A 54 3.32 -6.94 2.56
N ILE A 55 4.07 -7.14 3.66
CA ILE A 55 4.78 -8.41 3.89
C ILE A 55 3.82 -9.59 4.05
N GLU A 56 2.66 -9.39 4.61
CA GLU A 56 1.66 -10.45 4.73
C GLU A 56 1.19 -10.92 3.34
N ALA A 57 1.07 -10.00 2.39
CA ALA A 57 0.72 -10.35 1.01
C ALA A 57 1.82 -11.19 0.37
N ILE A 58 3.08 -10.80 0.56
CA ILE A 58 4.22 -11.56 0.05
C ILE A 58 4.22 -12.98 0.63
N ASN A 59 4.03 -13.09 1.94
CA ASN A 59 4.06 -14.39 2.63
C ASN A 59 2.86 -15.28 2.28
N SER A 60 1.75 -14.70 1.82
CA SER A 60 0.55 -15.45 1.45
C SER A 60 0.51 -15.85 -0.02
N ARG A 61 1.40 -15.33 -0.85
CA ARG A 61 1.38 -15.55 -2.30
C ARG A 61 1.37 -17.01 -2.70
N HIS A 62 2.09 -17.86 -1.95
CA HIS A 62 2.20 -19.29 -2.24
C HIS A 62 0.86 -20.04 -2.09
N LEU A 63 -0.09 -19.47 -1.35
CA LEU A 63 -1.40 -20.08 -1.16
C LEU A 63 -2.21 -20.09 -2.46
N ASN A 64 -2.17 -18.98 -3.20
CA ASN A 64 -2.83 -18.87 -4.49
C ASN A 64 -2.26 -17.66 -5.26
N ALA A 65 -1.34 -17.91 -6.17
CA ALA A 65 -0.66 -16.84 -6.90
C ALA A 65 -1.61 -15.97 -7.72
N GLN A 66 -2.75 -16.51 -8.16
CA GLN A 66 -3.73 -15.75 -8.94
C GLN A 66 -4.44 -14.68 -8.11
N ARG A 67 -4.41 -14.80 -6.79
CA ARG A 67 -4.98 -13.83 -5.86
C ARG A 67 -3.94 -12.85 -5.34
N SER A 68 -2.73 -12.91 -5.85
CA SER A 68 -1.61 -12.04 -5.49
C SER A 68 -1.40 -10.98 -6.56
N VAL A 69 -1.22 -9.73 -6.14
CA VAL A 69 -0.99 -8.61 -7.06
C VAL A 69 0.28 -7.89 -6.63
N ARG A 70 1.21 -7.70 -7.58
CA ARG A 70 2.44 -6.94 -7.39
C ARG A 70 2.70 -6.07 -8.61
N TRP A 71 3.61 -5.11 -8.46
CA TRP A 71 4.08 -4.25 -9.56
C TRP A 71 2.98 -3.43 -10.22
N ILE A 72 2.01 -2.99 -9.42
CA ILE A 72 0.85 -2.25 -9.92
C ILE A 72 1.27 -0.95 -10.61
N LYS A 73 2.33 -0.32 -10.13
CA LYS A 73 2.83 0.93 -10.72
C LYS A 73 3.13 0.80 -12.21
N ARG A 74 3.53 -0.40 -12.67
CA ARG A 74 3.81 -0.66 -14.10
C ARG A 74 2.56 -0.57 -14.96
N HIS A 75 1.38 -0.69 -14.36
CA HIS A 75 0.10 -0.69 -15.07
C HIS A 75 -0.66 0.62 -14.87
N MET A 76 -0.12 1.57 -14.12
CA MET A 76 -0.75 2.87 -13.93
C MET A 76 -0.88 3.58 -15.27
N GLY A 77 -2.09 4.07 -15.56
CA GLY A 77 -2.40 4.69 -16.84
C GLY A 77 -2.81 3.72 -17.94
N ASP A 78 -2.71 2.41 -17.72
CA ASP A 78 -3.15 1.40 -18.68
C ASP A 78 -4.65 1.12 -18.49
N VAL A 79 -5.47 1.70 -19.36
CA VAL A 79 -6.94 1.56 -19.30
C VAL A 79 -7.42 0.15 -19.55
N ASN A 80 -6.58 -0.70 -20.11
CA ASN A 80 -6.94 -2.09 -20.43
C ASN A 80 -6.55 -3.09 -19.34
N TYR A 81 -5.80 -2.65 -18.33
CA TYR A 81 -5.40 -3.54 -17.26
C TYR A 81 -6.50 -3.68 -16.22
N HIS A 82 -6.88 -4.91 -15.96
CA HIS A 82 -7.82 -5.27 -14.89
C HIS A 82 -7.37 -6.56 -14.24
N LYS A 83 -7.55 -6.65 -12.94
CA LYS A 83 -7.33 -7.89 -12.19
C LYS A 83 -8.67 -8.37 -11.66
N ASN A 84 -9.08 -9.55 -12.11
CA ASN A 84 -10.34 -10.16 -11.67
C ASN A 84 -10.14 -10.96 -10.41
N ILE A 85 -10.82 -10.59 -9.35
CA ILE A 85 -10.84 -11.30 -8.07
C ILE A 85 -12.31 -11.46 -7.66
N ASP A 86 -12.76 -12.71 -7.56
CA ASP A 86 -14.12 -13.03 -7.10
C ASP A 86 -15.20 -12.25 -7.87
N SER A 87 -15.09 -12.22 -9.18
CA SER A 87 -16.02 -11.54 -10.08
C SER A 87 -15.98 -10.01 -10.04
N LYS A 88 -15.05 -9.43 -9.27
CA LYS A 88 -14.80 -8.00 -9.29
C LYS A 88 -13.55 -7.71 -10.12
N GLU A 89 -13.67 -6.73 -11.02
CA GLU A 89 -12.53 -6.22 -11.78
C GLU A 89 -11.89 -5.06 -11.03
N TRP A 90 -10.61 -5.24 -10.68
CA TRP A 90 -9.83 -4.21 -9.99
C TRP A 90 -8.95 -3.46 -10.99
N THR A 91 -9.06 -2.13 -10.97
CA THR A 91 -8.20 -1.26 -11.79
C THR A 91 -6.88 -0.98 -11.05
N PRO A 92 -5.83 -0.53 -11.78
CA PRO A 92 -4.59 -0.12 -11.11
C PRO A 92 -4.80 0.96 -10.04
N VAL A 93 -5.70 1.92 -10.28
CA VAL A 93 -6.01 2.97 -9.32
C VAL A 93 -6.62 2.38 -8.04
N GLU A 94 -7.58 1.48 -8.20
CA GLU A 94 -8.20 0.83 -7.04
C GLU A 94 -7.20 -0.01 -6.25
N LEU A 95 -6.35 -0.76 -6.95
CA LEU A 95 -5.31 -1.58 -6.31
C LEU A 95 -4.29 -0.71 -5.58
N SER A 96 -3.86 0.38 -6.21
CA SER A 96 -2.94 1.32 -5.58
C SER A 96 -3.55 1.95 -4.32
N SER A 97 -4.86 2.21 -4.33
CA SER A 97 -5.55 2.76 -3.17
C SER A 97 -5.48 1.85 -1.96
N LEU A 98 -5.43 0.54 -2.15
CA LEU A 98 -5.28 -0.42 -1.05
C LEU A 98 -3.91 -0.29 -0.39
N ILE A 99 -2.86 -0.06 -1.18
CA ILE A 99 -1.52 0.16 -0.64
C ILE A 99 -1.47 1.47 0.14
N LEU A 100 -2.05 2.53 -0.43
CA LEU A 100 -2.11 3.84 0.24
C LEU A 100 -2.88 3.76 1.56
N LYS A 101 -3.98 3.02 1.58
CA LYS A 101 -4.77 2.81 2.78
C LYS A 101 -3.96 2.13 3.88
N LYS A 102 -3.17 1.12 3.53
CA LYS A 102 -2.29 0.42 4.47
C LYS A 102 -1.25 1.36 5.06
N LEU A 103 -0.60 2.15 4.22
CA LEU A 103 0.39 3.13 4.68
C LEU A 103 -0.23 4.16 5.63
N LYS A 104 -1.41 4.65 5.29
CA LYS A 104 -2.14 5.59 6.13
C LYS A 104 -2.50 4.98 7.48
N GLN A 105 -3.00 3.76 7.49
CA GLN A 105 -3.37 3.07 8.72
C GLN A 105 -2.15 2.85 9.63
N ASP A 106 -1.03 2.41 9.06
CA ASP A 106 0.19 2.17 9.83
C ASP A 106 0.74 3.47 10.42
N CYS A 107 0.71 4.55 9.65
CA CYS A 107 1.15 5.86 10.13
C CYS A 107 0.27 6.38 11.26
N SER A 108 -1.03 6.13 11.20
CA SER A 108 -1.98 6.65 12.19
C SER A 108 -1.74 6.08 13.59
N ILE A 109 -1.06 4.96 13.71
CA ILE A 109 -0.76 4.35 15.02
C ILE A 109 0.08 5.31 15.87
N GLU A 110 1.08 5.96 15.29
CA GLU A 110 1.97 6.87 16.02
C GLU A 110 1.63 8.36 15.83
N HIS A 111 1.11 8.71 14.66
CA HIS A 111 0.97 10.12 14.26
C HIS A 111 -0.48 10.60 14.16
N GLY A 112 -1.44 9.71 14.42
CA GLY A 112 -2.84 10.07 14.34
C GLY A 112 -3.32 10.24 12.90
N GLU A 113 -4.45 10.92 12.74
CA GLU A 113 -5.10 11.04 11.45
C GLU A 113 -4.30 11.90 10.48
N ILE A 114 -4.20 11.43 9.24
CA ILE A 114 -3.54 12.14 8.15
C ILE A 114 -4.61 12.86 7.32
N HIS A 115 -4.41 14.16 7.08
CA HIS A 115 -5.35 14.98 6.31
C HIS A 115 -4.86 15.30 4.90
N GLU A 116 -3.54 15.32 4.67
CA GLU A 116 -2.97 15.66 3.39
C GLU A 116 -1.77 14.77 3.09
N ALA A 117 -1.59 14.43 1.83
CA ALA A 117 -0.45 13.65 1.38
C ALA A 117 0.07 14.15 0.04
N VAL A 118 1.39 14.19 -0.11
CA VAL A 118 2.06 14.36 -1.39
C VAL A 118 2.52 12.99 -1.82
N ILE A 119 2.06 12.52 -2.97
CA ILE A 119 2.34 11.18 -3.46
C ILE A 119 3.24 11.27 -4.67
N SER A 120 4.39 10.59 -4.61
CA SER A 120 5.24 10.43 -5.78
C SER A 120 5.05 9.03 -6.35
N VAL A 121 4.94 8.96 -7.66
CA VAL A 121 4.71 7.71 -8.39
C VAL A 121 5.76 7.49 -9.46
#